data_3b3a49d6468aad25a56b5426092528f4
#
_entry.id   3b3a49d6468aad25a56b5426092528f4
#
_cell.length_a   1.000
_cell.length_b   1.000
_cell.length_c   1.000
_cell.angle_alpha   90.00
_cell.angle_beta   90.00
_cell.angle_gamma   90.00
#
_symmetry.space_group_name_H-M   'P 1'
#
loop_
_entity.id
_entity.type
_entity.pdbx_description
1 polymer ?
#
loop_
_entity_poly.entity_id
_entity_poly.type
_entity_poly.pdbx_seq_one_letter_code
_entity_poly.pdbx_strand_id
1 'polypeptide(L)'
;NDDKFILHKVEKKETLYAISKKYQVSIDEIINYNPDVKAGLKAGMTIKIPTAASPKEVEKIEQPETKKDNKQENKSIEDNKSNVTDYNNNDQNSEQIKSSFEKTSSDVNIAYILPLGNLATKDANQRFIEFYRGSMLAMKEAKAKGFNAHIFTYNTKGEKEILDSILSLPELKNMDVIIGPAYTEELTSLLTFTKANNISTLVPFSSKIDENLHFPRLLQFNPSDNFIVEKITNNQIFNNTDTKYIFVEYDNCVNKGSIICNQIKERQQKMNFECITLKATKDVDSLIIAASENSKKALVIFGSSQKNDISSTISKLRVANKSNIYVWGYDNWE
;
A
#
# COMPACT_ATOMS: atom_id res chain seq x y z
N ASN A 1 25.78 12.11 39.89
CA ASN A 1 25.56 12.55 38.49
C ASN A 1 24.79 11.48 37.72
N ASP A 2 23.50 11.29 38.04
CA ASP A 2 22.69 10.20 37.49
C ASP A 2 21.42 10.67 36.77
N ASP A 3 21.50 11.76 36.02
CA ASP A 3 20.31 12.36 35.37
C ASP A 3 20.27 12.20 33.83
N LYS A 4 20.76 11.07 33.30
CA LYS A 4 20.79 10.86 31.86
C LYS A 4 19.56 10.11 31.28
N PHE A 5 18.66 9.62 32.11
CA PHE A 5 17.49 8.87 31.65
C PHE A 5 16.34 8.91 32.66
N ILE A 6 15.12 8.75 32.12
CA ILE A 6 13.87 8.53 32.88
C ILE A 6 13.54 7.05 32.84
N LEU A 7 13.11 6.47 33.97
CA LEU A 7 12.59 5.11 34.02
C LEU A 7 11.11 5.12 33.64
N HIS A 8 10.76 4.39 32.58
CA HIS A 8 9.38 4.21 32.13
C HIS A 8 8.95 2.76 32.30
N LYS A 9 7.82 2.52 32.99
CA LYS A 9 7.21 1.21 33.11
C LYS A 9 6.19 1.02 31.99
N VAL A 10 6.43 0.05 31.13
CA VAL A 10 5.62 -0.23 29.94
C VAL A 10 4.22 -0.69 30.34
N GLU A 11 3.19 -0.04 29.80
CA GLU A 11 1.79 -0.39 30.03
C GLU A 11 1.30 -1.49 29.06
N LYS A 12 0.12 -2.08 29.36
CA LYS A 12 -0.50 -3.05 28.43
C LYS A 12 -0.83 -2.39 27.08
N LYS A 13 -0.38 -3.03 25.99
CA LYS A 13 -0.56 -2.56 24.60
C LYS A 13 0.24 -1.30 24.24
N GLU A 14 1.12 -0.82 25.10
CA GLU A 14 2.01 0.28 24.77
C GLU A 14 3.10 -0.19 23.80
N THR A 15 3.45 0.65 22.84
CA THR A 15 4.46 0.36 21.81
C THR A 15 5.66 1.27 21.94
N LEU A 16 6.82 0.84 21.43
CA LEU A 16 8.03 1.70 21.37
C LEU A 16 7.76 3.02 20.65
N TYR A 17 6.92 2.99 19.63
CA TYR A 17 6.51 4.18 18.91
C TYR A 17 5.72 5.16 19.80
N ALA A 18 4.73 4.66 20.56
CA ALA A 18 3.98 5.51 21.49
C ALA A 18 4.87 6.13 22.56
N ILE A 19 5.82 5.35 23.09
CA ILE A 19 6.79 5.82 24.07
C ILE A 19 7.73 6.86 23.45
N SER A 20 8.27 6.61 22.27
CA SER A 20 9.09 7.54 21.50
C SER A 20 8.39 8.89 21.29
N LYS A 21 7.14 8.90 20.91
CA LYS A 21 6.31 10.12 20.76
C LYS A 21 6.06 10.82 22.10
N LYS A 22 5.76 10.06 23.15
CA LYS A 22 5.49 10.59 24.50
C LYS A 22 6.68 11.33 25.08
N TYR A 23 7.89 10.82 24.87
CA TYR A 23 9.13 11.36 25.41
C TYR A 23 9.97 12.17 24.42
N GLN A 24 9.52 12.27 23.15
CA GLN A 24 10.23 12.96 22.06
C GLN A 24 11.66 12.45 21.83
N VAL A 25 11.85 11.14 21.96
CA VAL A 25 13.13 10.44 21.80
C VAL A 25 12.98 9.44 20.67
N SER A 26 14.01 9.24 19.84
CA SER A 26 13.96 8.27 18.76
C SER A 26 13.88 6.84 19.28
N ILE A 27 13.23 5.95 18.51
CA ILE A 27 13.14 4.52 18.86
C ILE A 27 14.53 3.91 18.98
N ASP A 28 15.46 4.29 18.12
CA ASP A 28 16.83 3.79 18.11
C ASP A 28 17.59 4.19 19.39
N GLU A 29 17.38 5.41 19.88
CA GLU A 29 17.95 5.84 21.16
C GLU A 29 17.36 5.04 22.32
N ILE A 30 16.05 4.79 22.35
CA ILE A 30 15.43 3.94 23.36
C ILE A 30 16.04 2.53 23.34
N ILE A 31 16.21 1.95 22.15
CA ILE A 31 16.79 0.62 21.96
C ILE A 31 18.25 0.58 22.39
N ASN A 32 19.04 1.62 22.11
CA ASN A 32 20.45 1.70 22.50
C ASN A 32 20.62 1.70 24.01
N TYR A 33 19.71 2.36 24.76
CA TYR A 33 19.72 2.33 26.22
C TYR A 33 19.08 1.07 26.81
N ASN A 34 18.37 0.28 26.00
CA ASN A 34 17.64 -0.93 26.42
C ASN A 34 17.79 -2.05 25.40
N PRO A 35 18.93 -2.71 25.27
CA PRO A 35 19.14 -3.75 24.26
C PRO A 35 18.11 -4.88 24.29
N ASP A 36 17.56 -5.15 25.48
CA ASP A 36 16.58 -6.23 25.70
C ASP A 36 15.24 -5.98 24.98
N VAL A 37 14.90 -4.72 24.65
CA VAL A 37 13.67 -4.41 23.92
C VAL A 37 13.73 -4.79 22.43
N LYS A 38 14.92 -5.14 21.90
CA LYS A 38 15.07 -5.72 20.57
C LYS A 38 14.35 -7.07 20.44
N ALA A 39 14.27 -7.80 21.52
CA ALA A 39 13.54 -9.08 21.58
C ALA A 39 12.02 -8.90 21.74
N GLY A 40 11.54 -7.68 21.87
CA GLY A 40 10.13 -7.31 21.99
C GLY A 40 9.80 -6.61 23.30
N LEU A 41 8.99 -5.54 23.21
CA LEU A 41 8.51 -4.78 24.36
C LEU A 41 7.40 -5.58 25.09
N LYS A 42 7.54 -5.77 26.41
CA LYS A 42 6.57 -6.50 27.22
C LYS A 42 5.95 -5.58 28.27
N ALA A 43 4.64 -5.70 28.48
CA ALA A 43 3.94 -4.99 29.54
C ALA A 43 4.56 -5.32 30.92
N GLY A 44 4.79 -4.29 31.72
CA GLY A 44 5.46 -4.40 33.03
C GLY A 44 7.00 -4.26 33.00
N MET A 45 7.62 -4.27 31.82
CA MET A 45 9.05 -3.94 31.66
C MET A 45 9.33 -2.50 32.09
N THR A 46 10.47 -2.29 32.73
CA THR A 46 10.96 -0.93 33.02
C THR A 46 12.11 -0.63 32.08
N ILE A 47 11.94 0.42 31.26
CA ILE A 47 12.93 0.85 30.27
C ILE A 47 13.50 2.23 30.61
N LYS A 48 14.74 2.47 30.19
CA LYS A 48 15.45 3.74 30.34
C LYS A 48 15.17 4.62 29.13
N ILE A 49 14.60 5.80 29.34
CA ILE A 49 14.34 6.78 28.31
C ILE A 49 15.37 7.90 28.45
N PRO A 50 16.24 8.14 27.45
CA PRO A 50 17.23 9.22 27.53
C PRO A 50 16.53 10.58 27.61
N THR A 51 17.03 11.44 28.51
CA THR A 51 16.58 12.84 28.54
C THR A 51 17.33 13.61 27.48
N ALA A 52 16.61 14.35 26.63
CA ALA A 52 17.21 15.16 25.57
C ALA A 52 18.15 16.22 26.13
N ALA A 53 19.44 15.99 25.99
CA ALA A 53 20.47 17.00 26.17
C ALA A 53 21.38 16.98 24.95
N SER A 54 21.25 18.02 24.11
CA SER A 54 22.18 18.58 23.11
C SER A 54 23.16 17.65 22.36
N PRO A 55 23.46 17.96 21.08
CA PRO A 55 24.32 17.13 20.25
C PRO A 55 25.77 17.20 20.70
N LYS A 56 26.37 16.07 20.99
CA LYS A 56 27.82 15.93 21.13
C LYS A 56 28.35 14.80 20.29
N GLU A 57 29.25 15.22 19.41
CA GLU A 57 30.44 14.57 18.86
C GLU A 57 30.57 13.05 19.00
N VAL A 58 30.74 12.46 17.84
CA VAL A 58 31.13 11.07 17.61
C VAL A 58 32.61 10.92 18.04
N GLU A 59 32.88 10.26 19.12
CA GLU A 59 34.18 9.69 19.42
C GLU A 59 34.25 8.24 18.92
N LYS A 60 35.29 8.06 18.14
CA LYS A 60 35.79 6.86 17.51
C LYS A 60 36.31 5.90 18.57
N ILE A 61 35.80 4.68 18.65
CA ILE A 61 36.45 3.62 19.45
C ILE A 61 36.80 2.47 18.54
N GLU A 62 38.10 2.16 18.55
CA GLU A 62 38.81 1.13 17.81
C GLU A 62 38.38 -0.28 18.18
N GLN A 63 38.52 -1.16 17.20
CA GLN A 63 38.39 -2.63 17.33
C GLN A 63 39.53 -3.23 18.15
N PRO A 64 39.36 -4.43 18.71
CA PRO A 64 40.41 -5.42 18.65
C PRO A 64 39.99 -6.67 17.88
N GLU A 65 40.93 -7.06 17.01
CA GLU A 65 40.98 -8.33 16.30
C GLU A 65 41.12 -9.52 17.24
N THR A 66 40.47 -10.66 16.89
CA THR A 66 41.08 -11.98 17.15
C THR A 66 40.62 -13.02 16.12
N LYS A 67 41.57 -13.66 15.62
CA LYS A 67 41.82 -14.68 14.61
C LYS A 67 41.08 -16.01 14.79
N LYS A 68 40.82 -16.64 13.63
CA LYS A 68 40.99 -18.07 13.22
C LYS A 68 40.22 -19.17 13.99
N ASP A 69 39.66 -20.20 13.39
CA ASP A 69 40.05 -21.13 12.31
C ASP A 69 38.90 -22.09 11.98
N ASN A 70 38.93 -22.53 10.73
CA ASN A 70 38.71 -23.87 10.14
C ASN A 70 37.32 -24.42 9.77
N LYS A 71 37.18 -24.55 8.45
CA LYS A 71 36.95 -25.78 7.60
C LYS A 71 35.66 -26.60 7.83
N GLN A 72 34.83 -26.71 6.88
CA GLN A 72 34.75 -27.71 5.79
C GLN A 72 33.39 -27.71 5.09
N GLU A 73 33.46 -27.57 3.79
CA GLU A 73 32.92 -28.38 2.68
C GLU A 73 31.40 -28.44 2.43
N ASN A 74 31.10 -27.88 1.26
CA ASN A 74 30.44 -28.47 0.08
C ASN A 74 28.90 -28.49 0.02
N LYS A 75 28.33 -27.69 -0.83
CA LYS A 75 27.86 -28.05 -2.18
C LYS A 75 27.20 -26.86 -2.88
N SER A 76 27.69 -26.61 -4.06
CA SER A 76 27.24 -25.70 -5.08
C SER A 76 25.73 -25.79 -5.34
N ILE A 77 25.05 -24.68 -5.14
CA ILE A 77 23.84 -24.31 -5.88
C ILE A 77 24.16 -22.93 -6.42
N GLU A 78 24.21 -22.79 -7.74
CA GLU A 78 24.35 -21.53 -8.43
C GLU A 78 23.12 -20.65 -8.14
N ASP A 79 23.24 -19.81 -7.14
CA ASP A 79 22.30 -18.73 -6.89
C ASP A 79 22.65 -17.55 -7.81
N ASN A 80 21.80 -17.34 -8.81
CA ASN A 80 21.77 -16.08 -9.55
C ASN A 80 21.53 -14.95 -8.55
N LYS A 81 22.59 -14.22 -8.22
CA LYS A 81 22.55 -12.99 -7.43
C LYS A 81 21.66 -11.96 -8.14
N SER A 82 20.44 -11.81 -7.66
CA SER A 82 19.71 -10.56 -7.84
C SER A 82 20.49 -9.47 -7.09
N ASN A 83 21.00 -8.48 -7.82
CA ASN A 83 21.66 -7.32 -7.21
C ASN A 83 20.63 -6.50 -6.46
N VAL A 84 20.48 -6.76 -5.17
CA VAL A 84 19.82 -5.85 -4.24
C VAL A 84 20.91 -4.89 -3.78
N THR A 85 20.91 -3.69 -4.30
CA THR A 85 21.82 -2.61 -3.85
C THR A 85 21.23 -1.96 -2.62
N ASP A 86 21.68 -2.38 -1.44
CA ASP A 86 21.50 -1.60 -0.21
C ASP A 86 22.39 -0.35 -0.29
N TYR A 87 21.78 0.82 -0.39
CA TYR A 87 22.49 2.08 -0.24
C TYR A 87 22.84 2.32 1.23
N ASN A 88 23.90 1.64 1.69
CA ASN A 88 24.71 2.08 2.80
C ASN A 88 26.07 2.48 2.25
N ASN A 89 26.35 3.77 2.24
CA ASN A 89 27.58 4.45 1.93
C ASN A 89 28.82 3.54 1.78
N ASN A 90 29.23 3.26 0.52
CA ASN A 90 30.62 2.98 0.18
C ASN A 90 30.88 3.38 -1.28
N ASP A 91 31.73 4.37 -1.45
CA ASP A 91 32.12 5.01 -2.71
C ASP A 91 32.81 4.09 -3.76
N GLN A 92 32.89 2.79 -3.52
CA GLN A 92 33.55 1.85 -4.46
C GLN A 92 32.61 1.16 -5.46
N ASN A 93 31.30 1.44 -5.40
CA ASN A 93 30.33 0.73 -6.26
C ASN A 93 29.86 1.54 -7.49
N SER A 94 30.40 2.77 -7.67
CA SER A 94 29.95 3.63 -8.78
C SER A 94 30.41 3.17 -10.17
N GLU A 95 31.50 2.39 -10.25
CA GLU A 95 31.99 1.86 -11.53
C GLU A 95 31.26 0.58 -11.97
N GLN A 96 30.85 -0.28 -11.05
CA GLN A 96 30.05 -1.46 -11.39
C GLN A 96 28.61 -1.12 -11.82
N ILE A 97 28.04 -0.05 -11.29
CA ILE A 97 26.71 0.41 -11.70
C ILE A 97 26.76 0.98 -13.12
N LYS A 98 27.83 1.68 -13.52
CA LYS A 98 27.97 2.23 -14.87
C LYS A 98 28.02 1.15 -15.95
N SER A 99 28.61 -0.02 -15.68
CA SER A 99 28.71 -1.12 -16.66
C SER A 99 27.36 -1.83 -16.91
N SER A 100 26.38 -1.73 -16.00
CA SER A 100 25.06 -2.35 -16.16
C SER A 100 24.07 -1.51 -16.97
N PHE A 101 24.46 -0.29 -17.39
CA PHE A 101 23.63 0.60 -18.23
C PHE A 101 23.89 0.48 -19.72
N GLU A 102 24.82 -0.39 -20.15
CA GLU A 102 24.99 -0.68 -21.57
C GLU A 102 23.80 -1.50 -22.07
N LYS A 103 22.85 -0.79 -22.66
CA LYS A 103 21.60 -1.35 -23.19
C LYS A 103 21.85 -1.95 -24.58
N THR A 104 21.64 -3.26 -24.71
CA THR A 104 21.37 -3.82 -26.03
C THR A 104 19.99 -3.37 -26.48
N SER A 105 19.77 -3.17 -27.78
CA SER A 105 18.57 -2.53 -28.33
C SER A 105 17.23 -3.19 -27.97
N SER A 106 17.24 -4.34 -27.31
CA SER A 106 16.08 -5.13 -26.92
C SER A 106 15.83 -5.21 -25.40
N ASP A 107 16.75 -4.72 -24.57
CA ASP A 107 16.64 -4.87 -23.11
C ASP A 107 15.88 -3.71 -22.49
N VAL A 108 15.07 -4.01 -21.47
CA VAL A 108 14.24 -3.03 -20.76
C VAL A 108 14.82 -2.78 -19.37
N ASN A 109 15.05 -1.51 -19.01
CA ASN A 109 15.48 -1.10 -17.68
C ASN A 109 14.27 -0.85 -16.79
N ILE A 110 14.11 -1.63 -15.72
CA ILE A 110 12.97 -1.55 -14.79
C ILE A 110 13.48 -1.23 -13.39
N ALA A 111 13.01 -0.13 -12.82
CA ALA A 111 13.29 0.22 -11.42
C ALA A 111 12.08 -0.08 -10.51
N TYR A 112 12.32 -0.80 -9.43
CA TYR A 112 11.38 -0.93 -8.31
C TYR A 112 11.74 0.09 -7.25
N ILE A 113 10.80 0.97 -6.91
CA ILE A 113 10.95 1.99 -5.86
C ILE A 113 9.88 1.71 -4.82
N LEU A 114 10.22 0.94 -3.78
CA LEU A 114 9.30 0.37 -2.82
C LEU A 114 9.87 0.39 -1.40
N PRO A 115 9.04 0.47 -0.34
CA PRO A 115 9.48 0.36 1.04
C PRO A 115 9.68 -1.11 1.42
N LEU A 116 10.80 -1.68 1.03
CA LEU A 116 11.07 -3.12 1.22
C LEU A 116 11.47 -3.47 2.66
N GLY A 117 11.72 -2.45 3.52
CA GLY A 117 12.01 -2.64 4.93
C GLY A 117 13.27 -3.46 5.20
N ASN A 118 13.36 -4.02 6.40
CA ASN A 118 14.37 -5.00 6.74
C ASN A 118 13.79 -6.40 6.49
N LEU A 119 14.37 -7.16 5.57
CA LEU A 119 13.95 -8.52 5.21
C LEU A 119 13.94 -9.51 6.39
N ALA A 120 14.58 -9.15 7.51
CA ALA A 120 14.66 -9.97 8.71
C ALA A 120 13.51 -9.77 9.72
N THR A 121 12.68 -8.73 9.56
CA THR A 121 11.57 -8.44 10.49
C THR A 121 10.22 -8.64 9.80
N LYS A 122 9.24 -9.22 10.53
CA LYS A 122 7.83 -9.26 10.10
C LYS A 122 7.24 -7.87 10.24
N ASP A 123 7.49 -7.01 9.28
CA ASP A 123 7.12 -5.62 9.29
C ASP A 123 5.81 -5.35 8.54
N ALA A 124 5.25 -4.17 8.79
CA ALA A 124 4.11 -3.61 8.06
C ALA A 124 4.32 -3.59 6.53
N ASN A 125 5.56 -3.72 6.08
CA ASN A 125 6.00 -3.72 4.69
C ASN A 125 5.97 -5.11 4.02
N GLN A 126 5.58 -6.18 4.74
CA GLN A 126 5.57 -7.56 4.22
C GLN A 126 4.83 -7.66 2.87
N ARG A 127 3.70 -6.96 2.71
CA ARG A 127 2.93 -6.94 1.45
C ARG A 127 3.74 -6.44 0.24
N PHE A 128 4.65 -5.48 0.44
CA PHE A 128 5.48 -4.94 -0.64
C PHE A 128 6.61 -5.88 -1.00
N ILE A 129 7.15 -6.59 -0.01
CA ILE A 129 8.13 -7.65 -0.21
C ILE A 129 7.51 -8.82 -0.98
N GLU A 130 6.29 -9.22 -0.63
CA GLU A 130 5.56 -10.29 -1.33
C GLU A 130 5.22 -9.89 -2.77
N PHE A 131 4.78 -8.66 -3.00
CA PHE A 131 4.59 -8.12 -4.33
C PHE A 131 5.88 -8.15 -5.15
N TYR A 132 6.99 -7.67 -4.57
CA TYR A 132 8.30 -7.69 -5.23
C TYR A 132 8.74 -9.12 -5.56
N ARG A 133 8.61 -10.07 -4.64
CA ARG A 133 8.93 -11.49 -4.88
C ARG A 133 8.06 -12.09 -5.98
N GLY A 134 6.76 -11.82 -5.97
CA GLY A 134 5.84 -12.27 -7.01
C GLY A 134 6.19 -11.69 -8.38
N SER A 135 6.57 -10.41 -8.44
CA SER A 135 7.00 -9.80 -9.70
C SER A 135 8.33 -10.36 -10.20
N MET A 136 9.28 -10.70 -9.32
CA MET A 136 10.53 -11.38 -9.72
C MET A 136 10.25 -12.78 -10.29
N LEU A 137 9.28 -13.51 -9.74
CA LEU A 137 8.85 -14.79 -10.30
C LEU A 137 8.28 -14.62 -11.71
N ALA A 138 7.42 -13.63 -11.92
CA ALA A 138 6.86 -13.28 -13.22
C ALA A 138 7.97 -12.86 -14.23
N MET A 139 8.97 -12.09 -13.79
CA MET A 139 10.13 -11.73 -14.63
C MET A 139 10.94 -12.94 -15.04
N LYS A 140 11.11 -13.94 -14.16
CA LYS A 140 11.76 -15.21 -14.49
C LYS A 140 11.00 -15.98 -15.58
N GLU A 141 9.68 -16.02 -15.51
CA GLU A 141 8.85 -16.63 -16.55
C GLU A 141 8.91 -15.84 -17.87
N ALA A 142 8.88 -14.49 -17.80
CA ALA A 142 9.01 -13.65 -18.99
C ALA A 142 10.37 -13.83 -19.67
N LYS A 143 11.46 -13.97 -18.90
CA LYS A 143 12.79 -14.27 -19.42
C LYS A 143 12.83 -15.60 -20.17
N ALA A 144 12.15 -16.64 -19.67
CA ALA A 144 12.04 -17.93 -20.37
C ALA A 144 11.31 -17.82 -21.71
N LYS A 145 10.50 -16.76 -21.90
CA LYS A 145 9.80 -16.43 -23.16
C LYS A 145 10.55 -15.44 -24.04
N GLY A 146 11.82 -15.13 -23.69
CA GLY A 146 12.68 -14.23 -24.46
C GLY A 146 12.62 -12.74 -24.10
N PHE A 147 11.90 -12.37 -23.00
CA PHE A 147 11.91 -11.00 -22.51
C PHE A 147 13.16 -10.75 -21.67
N ASN A 148 13.97 -9.76 -22.05
CA ASN A 148 15.16 -9.37 -21.32
C ASN A 148 14.94 -8.04 -20.59
N ALA A 149 15.31 -8.01 -19.32
CA ALA A 149 15.23 -6.80 -18.51
C ALA A 149 16.39 -6.70 -17.52
N HIS A 150 16.84 -5.49 -17.29
CA HIS A 150 17.72 -5.12 -16.18
C HIS A 150 16.85 -4.60 -15.03
N ILE A 151 16.94 -5.24 -13.88
CA ILE A 151 16.12 -4.91 -12.70
C ILE A 151 16.96 -4.14 -11.69
N PHE A 152 16.50 -2.95 -11.35
CA PHE A 152 17.07 -2.08 -10.33
C PHE A 152 16.07 -1.98 -9.18
N THR A 153 16.57 -2.07 -7.95
CA THR A 153 15.67 -2.07 -6.77
C THR A 153 16.15 -1.05 -5.75
N TYR A 154 15.28 -0.12 -5.42
CA TYR A 154 15.52 0.96 -4.48
C TYR A 154 14.55 0.86 -3.31
N ASN A 155 15.09 0.86 -2.09
CA ASN A 155 14.30 0.77 -0.87
C ASN A 155 14.06 2.17 -0.29
N THR A 156 12.82 2.66 -0.36
CA THR A 156 12.44 3.97 0.20
C THR A 156 12.30 3.94 1.71
N LYS A 157 12.27 2.77 2.33
CA LYS A 157 11.92 2.57 3.75
C LYS A 157 10.57 3.20 4.14
N GLY A 158 9.82 3.75 3.19
CA GLY A 158 8.60 4.51 3.41
C GLY A 158 8.84 5.96 3.83
N GLU A 159 10.02 6.49 3.54
CA GLU A 159 10.44 7.84 3.89
C GLU A 159 10.57 8.69 2.62
N LYS A 160 9.89 9.82 2.59
CA LYS A 160 9.86 10.71 1.43
C LYS A 160 11.25 11.29 1.12
N GLU A 161 12.04 11.58 2.14
CA GLU A 161 13.40 12.12 2.02
C GLU A 161 14.33 11.12 1.32
N ILE A 162 14.16 9.82 1.60
CA ILE A 162 14.90 8.76 0.92
C ILE A 162 14.46 8.65 -0.53
N LEU A 163 13.15 8.72 -0.80
CA LEU A 163 12.66 8.77 -2.17
C LEU A 163 13.26 9.96 -2.94
N ASP A 164 13.22 11.16 -2.39
CA ASP A 164 13.74 12.36 -3.05
C ASP A 164 15.26 12.23 -3.33
N SER A 165 16.00 11.58 -2.43
CA SER A 165 17.41 11.24 -2.63
C SER A 165 17.59 10.23 -3.77
N ILE A 166 16.77 9.19 -3.84
CA ILE A 166 16.78 8.20 -4.92
C ILE A 166 16.47 8.89 -6.27
N LEU A 167 15.44 9.76 -6.32
CA LEU A 167 15.05 10.47 -7.54
C LEU A 167 16.14 11.45 -8.06
N SER A 168 17.09 11.83 -7.21
CA SER A 168 18.25 12.65 -7.62
C SER A 168 19.33 11.86 -8.35
N LEU A 169 19.28 10.51 -8.32
CA LEU A 169 20.27 9.65 -8.98
C LEU A 169 20.18 9.78 -10.51
N PRO A 170 21.31 10.07 -11.20
CA PRO A 170 21.31 10.27 -12.65
C PRO A 170 20.80 9.07 -13.44
N GLU A 171 21.09 7.85 -12.95
CA GLU A 171 20.73 6.59 -13.60
C GLU A 171 19.23 6.36 -13.70
N LEU A 172 18.41 6.93 -12.80
CA LEU A 172 16.95 6.78 -12.88
C LEU A 172 16.34 7.39 -14.13
N LYS A 173 17.00 8.37 -14.75
CA LYS A 173 16.57 8.94 -16.03
C LYS A 173 16.67 7.97 -17.19
N ASN A 174 17.44 6.90 -17.03
CA ASN A 174 17.66 5.86 -18.05
C ASN A 174 16.72 4.65 -17.89
N MET A 175 15.75 4.74 -16.96
CA MET A 175 14.76 3.69 -16.79
C MET A 175 13.67 3.80 -17.87
N ASP A 176 13.23 2.65 -18.37
CA ASP A 176 12.08 2.55 -19.28
C ASP A 176 10.77 2.48 -18.46
N VAL A 177 10.86 1.79 -17.31
CA VAL A 177 9.71 1.59 -16.42
C VAL A 177 10.13 1.79 -14.97
N ILE A 178 9.32 2.51 -14.21
CA ILE A 178 9.43 2.59 -12.75
C ILE A 178 8.16 2.00 -12.14
N ILE A 179 8.33 1.08 -11.19
CA ILE A 179 7.26 0.42 -10.44
C ILE A 179 7.29 0.94 -9.01
N GLY A 180 6.26 1.65 -8.63
CA GLY A 180 6.11 2.37 -7.37
C GLY A 180 5.35 3.68 -7.57
N PRO A 181 5.22 4.49 -6.54
CA PRO A 181 5.59 4.24 -5.16
C PRO A 181 4.56 3.37 -4.43
N ALA A 182 4.82 3.12 -3.14
CA ALA A 182 3.89 2.36 -2.31
C ALA A 182 2.88 3.24 -1.57
N TYR A 183 3.30 4.43 -1.18
CA TYR A 183 2.51 5.34 -0.35
C TYR A 183 2.05 6.58 -1.12
N THR A 184 0.90 7.12 -0.71
CA THR A 184 0.27 8.28 -1.36
C THR A 184 1.13 9.54 -1.26
N GLU A 185 1.84 9.72 -0.15
CA GLU A 185 2.72 10.87 0.11
C GLU A 185 3.92 10.92 -0.85
N GLU A 186 4.32 9.77 -1.39
CA GLU A 186 5.42 9.62 -2.33
C GLU A 186 5.00 9.89 -3.80
N LEU A 187 3.68 9.85 -4.09
CA LEU A 187 3.15 9.93 -5.47
C LEU A 187 3.57 11.21 -6.19
N THR A 188 3.44 12.36 -5.55
CA THR A 188 3.71 13.66 -6.20
C THR A 188 5.16 13.74 -6.66
N SER A 189 6.13 13.40 -5.81
CA SER A 189 7.56 13.42 -6.16
C SER A 189 7.86 12.46 -7.31
N LEU A 190 7.43 11.19 -7.20
CA LEU A 190 7.74 10.19 -8.21
C LEU A 190 7.08 10.49 -9.55
N LEU A 191 5.78 10.81 -9.57
CA LEU A 191 5.04 11.03 -10.82
C LEU A 191 5.48 12.32 -11.51
N THR A 192 5.86 13.36 -10.77
CA THR A 192 6.47 14.57 -11.35
C THR A 192 7.78 14.22 -12.04
N PHE A 193 8.65 13.45 -11.38
CA PHE A 193 9.92 13.01 -11.96
C PHE A 193 9.72 12.16 -13.22
N THR A 194 8.86 11.15 -13.17
CA THR A 194 8.65 10.22 -14.29
C THR A 194 7.97 10.89 -15.48
N LYS A 195 7.02 11.78 -15.22
CA LYS A 195 6.38 12.62 -16.25
C LYS A 195 7.40 13.53 -16.96
N ALA A 196 8.26 14.21 -16.19
CA ALA A 196 9.30 15.10 -16.74
C ALA A 196 10.35 14.34 -17.58
N ASN A 197 10.64 13.10 -17.25
CA ASN A 197 11.65 12.28 -17.93
C ASN A 197 11.03 11.29 -18.95
N ASN A 198 9.72 11.34 -19.19
CA ASN A 198 8.98 10.47 -20.13
C ASN A 198 9.13 8.96 -19.81
N ILE A 199 9.19 8.59 -18.55
CA ILE A 199 9.37 7.22 -18.07
C ILE A 199 7.99 6.59 -17.82
N SER A 200 7.78 5.35 -18.29
CA SER A 200 6.56 4.60 -17.98
C SER A 200 6.48 4.28 -16.48
N THR A 201 5.35 4.52 -15.86
CA THR A 201 5.22 4.33 -14.40
C THR A 201 4.06 3.42 -14.10
N LEU A 202 4.31 2.37 -13.32
CA LEU A 202 3.27 1.51 -12.75
C LEU A 202 3.11 1.81 -11.27
N VAL A 203 1.92 2.29 -10.86
CA VAL A 203 1.56 2.51 -9.46
C VAL A 203 0.72 1.32 -8.97
N PRO A 204 1.30 0.40 -8.16
CA PRO A 204 0.64 -0.86 -7.83
C PRO A 204 -0.35 -0.76 -6.68
N PHE A 205 -0.20 0.19 -5.75
CA PHE A 205 -0.91 0.16 -4.48
C PHE A 205 -1.90 1.30 -4.24
N SER A 206 -1.72 2.45 -4.90
CA SER A 206 -2.61 3.58 -4.71
C SER A 206 -3.78 3.57 -5.70
N SER A 207 -4.99 3.81 -5.18
CA SER A 207 -6.19 4.06 -5.98
C SER A 207 -6.51 5.55 -6.15
N LYS A 208 -5.81 6.43 -5.41
CA LYS A 208 -6.03 7.88 -5.42
C LYS A 208 -4.79 8.56 -5.96
N ILE A 209 -4.89 9.02 -7.19
CA ILE A 209 -3.86 9.81 -7.87
C ILE A 209 -4.52 11.10 -8.33
N ASP A 210 -3.91 12.25 -8.02
CA ASP A 210 -4.41 13.54 -8.46
C ASP A 210 -4.43 13.63 -9.98
N GLU A 211 -5.50 14.20 -10.54
CA GLU A 211 -5.71 14.31 -11.99
C GLU A 211 -4.55 15.05 -12.68
N ASN A 212 -3.96 16.03 -12.01
CA ASN A 212 -2.82 16.80 -12.52
C ASN A 212 -1.54 15.96 -12.71
N LEU A 213 -1.44 14.82 -12.01
CA LEU A 213 -0.33 13.89 -12.09
C LEU A 213 -0.51 12.83 -13.18
N HIS A 214 -1.67 12.76 -13.83
CA HIS A 214 -1.91 11.83 -14.92
C HIS A 214 -1.12 12.20 -16.17
N PHE A 215 -0.62 11.19 -16.84
CA PHE A 215 0.07 11.29 -18.14
C PHE A 215 -0.06 9.96 -18.91
N PRO A 216 0.16 9.93 -20.24
CA PRO A 216 -0.14 8.76 -21.07
C PRO A 216 0.62 7.48 -20.72
N ARG A 217 1.75 7.58 -20.01
CA ARG A 217 2.59 6.45 -19.60
C ARG A 217 2.39 6.04 -18.14
N LEU A 218 1.39 6.58 -17.48
CA LEU A 218 1.01 6.18 -16.13
C LEU A 218 0.02 5.02 -16.18
N LEU A 219 0.39 3.91 -15.55
CA LEU A 219 -0.45 2.74 -15.33
C LEU A 219 -0.78 2.64 -13.85
N GLN A 220 -2.05 2.78 -13.52
CA GLN A 220 -2.56 2.58 -12.17
C GLN A 220 -3.15 1.18 -12.06
N PHE A 221 -2.61 0.36 -11.15
CA PHE A 221 -3.06 -1.03 -10.99
C PHE A 221 -4.38 -1.10 -10.21
N ASN A 222 -4.47 -0.34 -9.11
CA ASN A 222 -5.71 -0.22 -8.35
C ASN A 222 -6.58 0.87 -8.98
N PRO A 223 -7.74 0.55 -9.55
CA PRO A 223 -8.59 1.54 -10.19
C PRO A 223 -9.11 2.57 -9.18
N SER A 224 -9.25 3.82 -9.63
CA SER A 224 -9.90 4.86 -8.85
C SER A 224 -11.37 4.55 -8.61
N ASP A 225 -11.95 5.10 -7.53
CA ASP A 225 -13.38 4.92 -7.25
C ASP A 225 -14.24 5.47 -8.41
N ASN A 226 -13.84 6.58 -9.03
CA ASN A 226 -14.51 7.13 -10.20
C ASN A 226 -14.52 6.16 -11.38
N PHE A 227 -13.40 5.49 -11.66
CA PHE A 227 -13.31 4.50 -12.73
C PHE A 227 -14.18 3.28 -12.43
N ILE A 228 -14.21 2.82 -11.17
CA ILE A 228 -15.07 1.72 -10.72
C ILE A 228 -16.53 2.09 -10.94
N VAL A 229 -16.94 3.29 -10.49
CA VAL A 229 -18.33 3.78 -10.66
C VAL A 229 -18.70 3.89 -12.15
N GLU A 230 -17.79 4.41 -12.97
CA GLU A 230 -18.00 4.50 -14.42
C GLU A 230 -18.22 3.11 -15.03
N LYS A 231 -17.37 2.14 -14.71
CA LYS A 231 -17.50 0.77 -15.24
C LYS A 231 -18.79 0.08 -14.76
N ILE A 232 -19.14 0.25 -13.48
CA ILE A 232 -20.37 -0.30 -12.92
C ILE A 232 -21.58 0.32 -13.63
N THR A 233 -21.64 1.63 -13.71
CA THR A 233 -22.81 2.34 -14.25
C THR A 233 -22.94 2.26 -15.77
N ASN A 234 -21.87 1.90 -16.48
CA ASN A 234 -21.93 1.57 -17.91
C ASN A 234 -22.47 0.15 -18.18
N ASN A 235 -22.66 -0.69 -17.16
CA ASN A 235 -23.28 -1.98 -17.31
C ASN A 235 -24.78 -1.82 -17.60
N GLN A 236 -25.36 -2.74 -18.41
CA GLN A 236 -26.77 -2.72 -18.78
C GLN A 236 -27.73 -2.73 -17.58
N ILE A 237 -27.32 -3.31 -16.44
CA ILE A 237 -28.11 -3.31 -15.21
C ILE A 237 -28.32 -1.88 -14.68
N PHE A 238 -27.31 -1.01 -14.85
CA PHE A 238 -27.34 0.38 -14.40
C PHE A 238 -27.80 1.38 -15.47
N ASN A 239 -28.07 0.94 -16.69
CA ASN A 239 -28.54 1.77 -17.81
C ASN A 239 -29.96 1.39 -18.26
N ASN A 240 -30.78 0.89 -17.37
CA ASN A 240 -32.12 0.43 -17.71
C ASN A 240 -33.18 1.34 -17.08
N THR A 241 -33.96 2.01 -17.91
CA THR A 241 -35.07 2.90 -17.52
C THR A 241 -36.19 2.19 -16.76
N ASP A 242 -36.31 0.87 -16.93
CA ASP A 242 -37.32 0.04 -16.21
C ASP A 242 -36.81 -0.39 -14.82
N THR A 243 -35.63 0.07 -14.39
CA THR A 243 -35.04 -0.27 -13.11
C THR A 243 -35.19 0.88 -12.12
N LYS A 244 -35.78 0.59 -10.97
CA LYS A 244 -35.83 1.47 -9.82
C LYS A 244 -34.55 1.26 -8.96
N TYR A 245 -33.83 2.31 -8.65
CA TYR A 245 -32.60 2.26 -7.86
C TYR A 245 -32.90 2.60 -6.40
N ILE A 246 -32.58 1.69 -5.49
CA ILE A 246 -32.81 1.83 -4.05
C ILE A 246 -31.46 1.91 -3.36
N PHE A 247 -31.14 3.06 -2.81
CA PHE A 247 -29.90 3.32 -2.07
C PHE A 247 -30.17 3.20 -0.58
N VAL A 248 -29.38 2.39 0.12
CA VAL A 248 -29.48 2.23 1.58
C VAL A 248 -28.29 2.93 2.23
N GLU A 249 -28.54 4.03 2.94
CA GLU A 249 -27.53 4.84 3.61
C GLU A 249 -27.38 4.43 5.08
N TYR A 250 -26.14 4.35 5.53
CA TYR A 250 -25.76 4.06 6.91
C TYR A 250 -25.26 5.33 7.59
N ASP A 251 -25.80 5.64 8.78
CA ASP A 251 -25.36 6.80 9.55
C ASP A 251 -23.91 6.64 9.99
N ASN A 252 -23.12 7.72 9.86
CA ASN A 252 -21.69 7.77 10.21
C ASN A 252 -20.80 6.73 9.52
N CYS A 253 -21.24 6.15 8.42
CA CYS A 253 -20.45 5.19 7.64
C CYS A 253 -19.61 5.93 6.60
N VAL A 254 -18.29 6.03 6.84
CA VAL A 254 -17.33 6.59 5.90
C VAL A 254 -16.39 5.48 5.48
N ASN A 255 -16.85 4.62 4.57
CA ASN A 255 -16.03 3.56 4.01
C ASN A 255 -16.13 3.57 2.47
N LYS A 256 -15.38 2.69 1.81
CA LYS A 256 -15.39 2.57 0.34
C LYS A 256 -16.81 2.34 -0.21
N GLY A 257 -17.64 1.59 0.50
CA GLY A 257 -19.03 1.31 0.10
C GLY A 257 -19.88 2.57 0.09
N SER A 258 -19.78 3.43 1.11
CA SER A 258 -20.55 4.68 1.15
C SER A 258 -20.10 5.67 0.06
N ILE A 259 -18.81 5.75 -0.22
CA ILE A 259 -18.28 6.62 -1.28
C ILE A 259 -18.82 6.17 -2.64
N ILE A 260 -18.68 4.91 -2.98
CA ILE A 260 -19.15 4.36 -4.27
C ILE A 260 -20.67 4.47 -4.39
N CYS A 261 -21.42 4.14 -3.33
CA CYS A 261 -22.87 4.27 -3.29
C CYS A 261 -23.33 5.70 -3.61
N ASN A 262 -22.73 6.71 -2.98
CA ASN A 262 -23.05 8.11 -3.22
C ASN A 262 -22.73 8.54 -4.65
N GLN A 263 -21.58 8.15 -5.18
CA GLN A 263 -21.21 8.47 -6.57
C GLN A 263 -22.16 7.82 -7.59
N ILE A 264 -22.57 6.56 -7.35
CA ILE A 264 -23.57 5.89 -8.21
C ILE A 264 -24.90 6.64 -8.11
N LYS A 265 -25.34 6.99 -6.88
CA LYS A 265 -26.58 7.73 -6.67
C LYS A 265 -26.62 9.06 -7.44
N GLU A 266 -25.58 9.87 -7.29
CA GLU A 266 -25.45 11.14 -8.00
C GLU A 266 -25.51 10.97 -9.52
N ARG A 267 -24.83 9.94 -10.05
CA ARG A 267 -24.84 9.66 -11.49
C ARG A 267 -26.23 9.24 -11.96
N GLN A 268 -26.90 8.33 -11.25
CA GLN A 268 -28.24 7.86 -11.64
C GLN A 268 -29.28 9.00 -11.56
N GLN A 269 -29.17 9.88 -10.57
CA GLN A 269 -30.01 11.07 -10.46
C GLN A 269 -29.77 12.04 -11.65
N LYS A 270 -28.52 12.28 -12.04
CA LYS A 270 -28.16 13.10 -13.22
C LYS A 270 -28.72 12.53 -14.53
N MET A 271 -28.87 11.22 -14.60
CA MET A 271 -29.45 10.51 -15.74
C MET A 271 -30.99 10.42 -15.69
N ASN A 272 -31.62 11.05 -14.68
CA ASN A 272 -33.06 11.04 -14.43
C ASN A 272 -33.67 9.64 -14.22
N PHE A 273 -32.90 8.69 -13.67
CA PHE A 273 -33.45 7.41 -13.26
C PHE A 273 -34.25 7.52 -11.96
N GLU A 274 -35.23 6.62 -11.77
CA GLU A 274 -36.00 6.55 -10.54
C GLU A 274 -35.12 6.08 -9.36
N CYS A 275 -34.80 7.00 -8.43
CA CYS A 275 -33.93 6.76 -7.30
C CYS A 275 -34.67 6.97 -5.99
N ILE A 276 -34.61 5.99 -5.10
CA ILE A 276 -35.14 6.07 -3.73
C ILE A 276 -33.96 5.93 -2.76
N THR A 277 -33.93 6.75 -1.70
CA THR A 277 -32.93 6.65 -0.64
C THR A 277 -33.63 6.23 0.65
N LEU A 278 -33.14 5.17 1.27
CA LEU A 278 -33.61 4.64 2.54
C LEU A 278 -32.50 4.72 3.58
N LYS A 279 -32.87 4.94 4.86
CA LYS A 279 -31.93 4.82 5.98
C LYS A 279 -31.84 3.38 6.45
N ALA A 280 -30.63 2.93 6.79
CA ALA A 280 -30.39 1.60 7.34
C ALA A 280 -30.97 1.53 8.77
N THR A 281 -32.15 0.95 8.87
CA THR A 281 -32.87 0.68 10.14
C THR A 281 -33.04 -0.83 10.32
N LYS A 282 -33.57 -1.24 11.47
CA LYS A 282 -33.87 -2.67 11.72
C LYS A 282 -34.87 -3.27 10.73
N ASP A 283 -35.75 -2.45 10.16
CA ASP A 283 -36.85 -2.81 9.28
C ASP A 283 -36.59 -2.37 7.82
N VAL A 284 -35.35 -2.06 7.47
CA VAL A 284 -34.98 -1.58 6.13
C VAL A 284 -35.33 -2.59 5.03
N ASP A 285 -35.32 -3.88 5.33
CA ASP A 285 -35.78 -4.96 4.43
C ASP A 285 -37.23 -4.76 4.03
N SER A 286 -38.13 -4.47 4.98
CA SER A 286 -39.53 -4.18 4.69
C SER A 286 -39.72 -2.92 3.85
N LEU A 287 -38.92 -1.89 4.12
CA LEU A 287 -38.91 -0.65 3.32
C LEU A 287 -38.42 -0.89 1.89
N ILE A 288 -37.39 -1.73 1.71
CA ILE A 288 -36.89 -2.13 0.39
C ILE A 288 -37.97 -2.88 -0.38
N ILE A 289 -38.67 -3.84 0.25
CA ILE A 289 -39.75 -4.59 -0.36
C ILE A 289 -40.87 -3.65 -0.80
N ALA A 290 -41.34 -2.77 0.08
CA ALA A 290 -42.37 -1.78 -0.25
C ALA A 290 -41.92 -0.83 -1.38
N ALA A 291 -40.68 -0.35 -1.34
CA ALA A 291 -40.14 0.50 -2.40
C ALA A 291 -40.00 -0.21 -3.75
N SER A 292 -39.88 -1.53 -3.75
CA SER A 292 -39.77 -2.36 -4.97
C SER A 292 -41.12 -2.68 -5.60
N GLU A 293 -42.21 -2.43 -4.92
CA GLU A 293 -43.57 -2.67 -5.46
C GLU A 293 -43.82 -1.83 -6.71
N ASN A 294 -44.54 -2.36 -7.65
CA ASN A 294 -44.84 -1.75 -8.93
C ASN A 294 -43.63 -1.47 -9.84
N SER A 295 -42.46 -2.01 -9.53
CA SER A 295 -41.29 -1.93 -10.41
C SER A 295 -41.04 -3.27 -11.09
N LYS A 296 -40.65 -3.24 -12.37
CA LYS A 296 -40.22 -4.46 -13.09
C LYS A 296 -38.91 -5.00 -12.51
N LYS A 297 -38.01 -4.11 -12.11
CA LYS A 297 -36.73 -4.42 -11.46
C LYS A 297 -36.45 -3.36 -10.40
N ALA A 298 -35.96 -3.79 -9.25
CA ALA A 298 -35.44 -2.94 -8.22
C ALA A 298 -34.00 -3.34 -7.91
N LEU A 299 -33.05 -2.43 -8.10
CA LEU A 299 -31.64 -2.65 -7.79
C LEU A 299 -31.30 -1.95 -6.49
N VAL A 300 -30.95 -2.73 -5.48
CA VAL A 300 -30.57 -2.27 -4.16
C VAL A 300 -29.06 -2.11 -4.06
N ILE A 301 -28.61 -0.94 -3.66
CA ILE A 301 -27.20 -0.59 -3.48
C ILE A 301 -27.00 -0.15 -2.03
N PHE A 302 -26.18 -0.88 -1.29
CA PHE A 302 -25.91 -0.59 0.12
C PHE A 302 -24.72 0.36 0.26
N GLY A 303 -24.86 1.41 1.08
CA GLY A 303 -23.83 2.38 1.40
C GLY A 303 -22.81 1.90 2.44
N SER A 304 -22.57 0.60 2.54
CA SER A 304 -21.51 0.01 3.36
C SER A 304 -20.84 -1.14 2.61
N SER A 305 -19.51 -1.25 2.73
CA SER A 305 -18.73 -2.40 2.26
C SER A 305 -18.53 -3.44 3.36
N GLN A 306 -19.08 -3.23 4.57
CA GLN A 306 -18.91 -4.15 5.69
C GLN A 306 -20.00 -5.24 5.66
N LYS A 307 -19.60 -6.51 5.64
CA LYS A 307 -20.51 -7.66 5.63
C LYS A 307 -21.48 -7.66 6.82
N ASN A 308 -21.00 -7.25 8.00
CA ASN A 308 -21.82 -7.24 9.22
C ASN A 308 -23.01 -6.25 9.15
N ASP A 309 -22.85 -5.14 8.42
CA ASP A 309 -23.88 -4.11 8.32
C ASP A 309 -25.09 -4.59 7.51
N ILE A 310 -24.88 -5.49 6.57
CA ILE A 310 -25.84 -5.83 5.52
C ILE A 310 -26.36 -7.27 5.58
N SER A 311 -25.63 -8.19 6.24
CA SER A 311 -25.94 -9.64 6.23
C SER A 311 -27.36 -9.96 6.72
N SER A 312 -27.82 -9.28 7.75
CA SER A 312 -29.18 -9.45 8.27
C SER A 312 -30.24 -9.05 7.24
N THR A 313 -30.07 -7.88 6.61
CA THR A 313 -31.01 -7.37 5.59
C THR A 313 -31.04 -8.28 4.37
N ILE A 314 -29.88 -8.71 3.87
CA ILE A 314 -29.80 -9.64 2.73
C ILE A 314 -30.49 -10.96 3.05
N SER A 315 -30.29 -11.51 4.26
CA SER A 315 -30.92 -12.75 4.69
C SER A 315 -32.45 -12.64 4.68
N LYS A 316 -32.99 -11.54 5.18
CA LYS A 316 -34.44 -11.27 5.18
C LYS A 316 -35.00 -11.07 3.76
N LEU A 317 -34.30 -10.30 2.91
CA LEU A 317 -34.69 -10.14 1.50
C LEU A 317 -34.70 -11.49 0.74
N ARG A 318 -33.75 -12.37 1.05
CA ARG A 318 -33.68 -13.72 0.49
C ARG A 318 -34.87 -14.58 0.90
N VAL A 319 -35.29 -14.48 2.16
CA VAL A 319 -36.50 -15.17 2.67
C VAL A 319 -37.76 -14.62 2.02
N ALA A 320 -37.84 -13.32 1.79
CA ALA A 320 -38.98 -12.69 1.11
C ALA A 320 -39.11 -13.12 -0.35
N ASN A 321 -38.06 -13.65 -0.98
CA ASN A 321 -37.99 -14.25 -2.29
C ASN A 321 -38.73 -13.47 -3.42
N LYS A 322 -38.53 -12.14 -3.43
CA LYS A 322 -39.11 -11.28 -4.49
C LYS A 322 -38.23 -11.33 -5.72
N SER A 323 -38.78 -11.82 -6.83
CA SER A 323 -38.06 -12.04 -8.10
C SER A 323 -37.62 -10.76 -8.81
N ASN A 324 -38.17 -9.61 -8.45
CA ASN A 324 -37.83 -8.30 -9.01
C ASN A 324 -36.76 -7.52 -8.23
N ILE A 325 -36.31 -8.03 -7.08
CA ILE A 325 -35.26 -7.38 -6.25
C ILE A 325 -33.90 -7.99 -6.58
N TYR A 326 -32.97 -7.13 -6.98
CA TYR A 326 -31.57 -7.42 -7.23
C TYR A 326 -30.71 -6.65 -6.24
N VAL A 327 -29.64 -7.25 -5.75
CA VAL A 327 -28.68 -6.60 -4.84
C VAL A 327 -27.36 -6.48 -5.55
N TRP A 328 -26.83 -5.27 -5.60
CA TRP A 328 -25.45 -5.04 -5.99
C TRP A 328 -24.55 -5.09 -4.74
N GLY A 329 -23.51 -5.92 -4.80
CA GLY A 329 -22.62 -6.18 -3.67
C GLY A 329 -21.16 -5.83 -3.93
N TYR A 330 -20.38 -5.88 -2.89
CA TYR A 330 -18.92 -5.70 -2.91
C TYR A 330 -18.21 -7.05 -2.71
N ASP A 331 -16.99 -7.18 -3.24
CA ASP A 331 -16.19 -8.42 -3.18
C ASP A 331 -16.00 -8.96 -1.76
N ASN A 332 -15.98 -8.07 -0.76
CA ASN A 332 -15.79 -8.45 0.65
C ASN A 332 -17.02 -9.11 1.30
N TRP A 333 -18.11 -9.32 0.54
CA TRP A 333 -19.34 -9.91 1.08
C TRP A 333 -19.39 -11.43 0.94
N GLU A 334 -18.46 -12.00 0.17
CA GLU A 334 -18.30 -13.45 0.00
C GLU A 334 -17.73 -14.19 1.21
#